data_9b1a25f623bcda7e393674eb457de74d
#
_entry.id   9b1a25f623bcda7e393674eb457de74d
#
_cell.length_a   1.000
_cell.length_b   1.000
_cell.length_c   1.000
_cell.angle_alpha   90.00
_cell.angle_beta   90.00
_cell.angle_gamma   90.00
#
_symmetry.space_group_name_H-M   'P 1'
#
loop_
_entity.id
_entity.type
_entity.pdbx_description
1 polymer ?
#
loop_
_entity_poly.entity_id
_entity_poly.type
_entity_poly.pdbx_seq_one_letter_code
_entity_poly.pdbx_strand_id
1 'polypeptide(L)'
;TGTIVVYRSPGGPGVRLDGATYAGADVTPFYDSLLVKLTTSGADFTSAARRARRALSEFQVRGVATNVSFLRALLSEPDFLAGELTTAFLDEHPSLVSAQPGAGLGSASGLLVRLAEVTVNRPNGEARTTVRDPGVLLPDDAAPLTTPVATARQVLEASGPEALATWLRDLGPVAITDTTLRDAHQS
;
A
#
# COMPACT_ATOMS: atom_id res chain seq x y z
N THR A 1 12.82 2.09 -2.08
CA THR A 1 12.71 3.50 -1.66
C THR A 1 12.84 4.40 -2.87
N GLY A 2 12.22 5.57 -2.83
CA GLY A 2 12.25 6.56 -3.90
C GLY A 2 10.96 7.37 -3.96
N THR A 3 10.91 8.35 -4.87
CA THR A 3 9.72 9.16 -5.09
C THR A 3 8.89 8.58 -6.23
N ILE A 4 7.58 8.41 -6.04
CA ILE A 4 6.68 7.95 -7.09
C ILE A 4 6.48 9.07 -8.10
N VAL A 5 7.02 8.89 -9.31
CA VAL A 5 6.95 9.88 -10.40
C VAL A 5 5.64 9.74 -11.18
N VAL A 6 5.19 8.50 -11.40
CA VAL A 6 3.93 8.21 -12.07
C VAL A 6 3.12 7.24 -11.20
N TYR A 7 1.88 7.59 -10.95
CA TYR A 7 0.88 6.73 -10.35
C TYR A 7 -0.40 6.77 -11.17
N ARG A 8 -0.69 5.67 -11.84
CA ARG A 8 -1.90 5.50 -12.63
C ARG A 8 -2.58 4.21 -12.21
N SER A 9 -3.69 4.33 -11.53
CA SER A 9 -4.45 3.21 -11.02
C SER A 9 -5.42 2.64 -12.06
N PRO A 10 -5.63 1.32 -12.08
CA PRO A 10 -6.72 0.71 -12.82
C PRO A 10 -8.07 1.02 -12.20
N GLY A 11 -9.13 0.78 -12.94
CA GLY A 11 -10.49 0.94 -12.47
C GLY A 11 -11.48 -0.03 -13.11
N GLY A 12 -12.76 0.18 -12.87
CA GLY A 12 -13.85 -0.55 -13.46
C GLY A 12 -14.57 -1.51 -12.51
N PRO A 13 -15.68 -2.13 -12.97
CA PRO A 13 -16.51 -3.00 -12.15
C PRO A 13 -15.72 -4.17 -11.55
N GLY A 14 -15.89 -4.38 -10.24
CA GLY A 14 -15.21 -5.45 -9.51
C GLY A 14 -13.71 -5.22 -9.27
N VAL A 15 -13.22 -3.99 -9.40
CA VAL A 15 -11.87 -3.56 -9.00
C VAL A 15 -11.99 -2.56 -7.87
N ARG A 16 -11.34 -2.85 -6.76
CA ARG A 16 -11.23 -1.97 -5.59
C ARG A 16 -9.76 -1.75 -5.27
N LEU A 17 -9.42 -0.52 -4.96
CA LEU A 17 -8.08 -0.12 -4.54
C LEU A 17 -8.17 0.52 -3.16
N ASP A 18 -7.36 0.00 -2.24
CA ASP A 18 -7.18 0.56 -0.91
C ASP A 18 -5.70 0.95 -0.78
N GLY A 19 -5.42 2.23 -0.74
CA GLY A 19 -4.04 2.72 -0.67
C GLY A 19 -3.99 4.22 -0.43
N ALA A 20 -2.86 4.68 0.11
CA ALA A 20 -2.60 6.07 0.45
C ALA A 20 -1.50 6.70 -0.43
N THR A 21 -1.08 6.05 -1.52
CA THR A 21 0.01 6.55 -2.35
C THR A 21 -0.50 7.31 -3.58
N TYR A 22 0.31 8.23 -4.07
CA TYR A 22 0.00 9.12 -5.20
C TYR A 22 1.29 9.55 -5.91
N ALA A 23 1.16 10.18 -7.07
CA ALA A 23 2.32 10.75 -7.76
C ALA A 23 2.93 11.90 -6.94
N GLY A 24 4.21 11.82 -6.66
CA GLY A 24 4.95 12.73 -5.78
C GLY A 24 5.11 12.23 -4.34
N ALA A 25 4.53 11.09 -3.98
CA ALA A 25 4.75 10.48 -2.67
C ALA A 25 6.15 9.87 -2.55
N ASP A 26 6.78 10.05 -1.40
CA ASP A 26 8.06 9.43 -1.06
C ASP A 26 7.84 8.10 -0.35
N VAL A 27 8.45 7.05 -0.89
CA VAL A 27 8.47 5.72 -0.28
C VAL A 27 9.77 5.57 0.50
N THR A 28 9.66 5.56 1.81
CA THR A 28 10.80 5.49 2.73
C THR A 28 11.01 4.07 3.24
N PRO A 29 12.20 3.70 3.75
CA PRO A 29 12.44 2.39 4.33
C PRO A 29 11.93 2.27 5.78
N PHE A 30 11.36 3.35 6.35
CA PHE A 30 10.98 3.42 7.76
C PHE A 30 9.54 2.98 8.03
N TYR A 31 8.75 2.80 6.98
CA TYR A 31 7.35 2.39 7.04
C TYR A 31 7.11 1.16 6.18
N ASP A 32 5.90 0.61 6.25
CA ASP A 32 5.48 -0.52 5.43
C ASP A 32 5.71 -0.24 3.94
N SER A 33 6.16 -1.27 3.24
CA SER A 33 6.36 -1.25 1.79
C SER A 33 5.05 -1.32 0.99
N LEU A 34 3.89 -1.45 1.65
CA LEU A 34 2.59 -1.52 1.00
C LEU A 34 2.21 -0.19 0.36
N LEU A 35 2.20 -0.13 -0.95
CA LEU A 35 1.77 1.06 -1.70
C LEU A 35 0.25 1.10 -1.85
N VAL A 36 -0.33 -0.03 -2.25
CA VAL A 36 -1.76 -0.16 -2.53
C VAL A 36 -2.17 -1.63 -2.50
N LYS A 37 -3.35 -1.90 -1.96
CA LYS A 37 -4.01 -3.20 -2.01
C LYS A 37 -5.02 -3.20 -3.15
N LEU A 38 -4.79 -4.06 -4.14
CA LEU A 38 -5.73 -4.31 -5.23
C LEU A 38 -6.61 -5.49 -4.86
N THR A 39 -7.91 -5.27 -4.77
CA THR A 39 -8.91 -6.32 -4.55
C THR A 39 -9.80 -6.45 -5.77
N THR A 40 -10.04 -7.67 -6.22
CA THR A 40 -10.95 -7.95 -7.34
C THR A 40 -12.00 -8.95 -6.95
N SER A 41 -13.20 -8.80 -7.52
CA SER A 41 -14.31 -9.72 -7.36
C SER A 41 -14.74 -10.30 -8.70
N GLY A 42 -15.26 -11.52 -8.70
CA GLY A 42 -15.78 -12.22 -9.89
C GLY A 42 -16.84 -13.21 -9.50
N ALA A 43 -17.51 -13.82 -10.48
CA ALA A 43 -18.47 -14.90 -10.24
C ALA A 43 -17.79 -16.16 -9.67
N ASP A 44 -16.53 -16.34 -10.02
CA ASP A 44 -15.66 -17.44 -9.60
C ASP A 44 -14.22 -16.95 -9.44
N PHE A 45 -13.35 -17.81 -8.91
CA PHE A 45 -11.94 -17.51 -8.69
C PHE A 45 -11.22 -17.13 -9.99
N THR A 46 -11.44 -17.89 -11.06
CA THR A 46 -10.80 -17.66 -12.37
C THR A 46 -11.18 -16.29 -12.94
N SER A 47 -12.45 -15.90 -12.81
CA SER A 47 -12.93 -14.59 -13.25
C SER A 47 -12.33 -13.46 -12.43
N ALA A 48 -12.20 -13.63 -11.10
CA ALA A 48 -11.54 -12.66 -10.23
C ALA A 48 -10.05 -12.55 -10.54
N ALA A 49 -9.34 -13.67 -10.72
CA ALA A 49 -7.92 -13.71 -11.08
C ALA A 49 -7.64 -13.05 -12.45
N ARG A 50 -8.48 -13.31 -13.44
CA ARG A 50 -8.40 -12.66 -14.75
C ARG A 50 -8.57 -11.14 -14.65
N ARG A 51 -9.50 -10.69 -13.82
CA ARG A 51 -9.71 -9.26 -13.55
C ARG A 51 -8.51 -8.64 -12.85
N ALA A 52 -7.95 -9.32 -11.86
CA ALA A 52 -6.73 -8.88 -11.17
C ALA A 52 -5.55 -8.74 -12.15
N ARG A 53 -5.34 -9.73 -13.02
CA ARG A 53 -4.29 -9.70 -14.04
C ARG A 53 -4.46 -8.53 -15.01
N ARG A 54 -5.70 -8.27 -15.47
CA ARG A 54 -6.02 -7.09 -16.31
C ARG A 54 -5.69 -5.80 -15.54
N ALA A 55 -6.20 -5.65 -14.32
CA ALA A 55 -5.98 -4.46 -13.52
C ALA A 55 -4.48 -4.20 -13.27
N LEU A 56 -3.70 -5.24 -12.93
CA LEU A 56 -2.24 -5.12 -12.80
C LEU A 56 -1.54 -4.76 -14.11
N SER A 57 -2.09 -5.12 -15.28
CA SER A 57 -1.52 -4.72 -16.57
C SER A 57 -1.76 -3.25 -16.90
N GLU A 58 -2.81 -2.67 -16.37
CA GLU A 58 -3.16 -1.26 -16.51
C GLU A 58 -2.47 -0.38 -15.44
N PHE A 59 -2.02 -1.01 -14.35
CA PHE A 59 -1.38 -0.30 -13.24
C PHE A 59 0.00 0.23 -13.63
N GLN A 60 0.21 1.53 -13.49
CA GLN A 60 1.51 2.16 -13.76
C GLN A 60 2.01 2.87 -12.52
N VAL A 61 3.08 2.34 -11.95
CA VAL A 61 3.86 2.99 -10.88
C VAL A 61 5.30 3.13 -11.38
N ARG A 62 5.84 4.33 -11.34
CA ARG A 62 7.22 4.62 -11.72
C ARG A 62 7.92 5.44 -10.65
N GLY A 63 9.23 5.30 -10.56
CA GLY A 63 10.07 5.96 -9.56
C GLY A 63 10.46 5.02 -8.41
N VAL A 64 9.71 3.94 -8.19
CA VAL A 64 10.01 2.90 -7.21
C VAL A 64 9.87 1.52 -7.83
N ALA A 65 10.61 0.55 -7.32
CA ALA A 65 10.42 -0.85 -7.68
C ALA A 65 9.13 -1.39 -7.05
N THR A 66 8.41 -2.22 -7.79
CA THR A 66 7.16 -2.84 -7.34
C THR A 66 7.15 -4.33 -7.65
N ASN A 67 6.28 -5.07 -6.98
CA ASN A 67 6.06 -6.51 -7.22
C ASN A 67 5.01 -6.79 -8.31
N VAL A 68 4.60 -5.80 -9.10
CA VAL A 68 3.55 -5.96 -10.13
C VAL A 68 3.90 -7.06 -11.15
N SER A 69 5.16 -7.16 -11.58
CA SER A 69 5.61 -8.21 -12.51
C SER A 69 5.46 -9.61 -11.90
N PHE A 70 5.87 -9.77 -10.66
CA PHE A 70 5.69 -11.01 -9.91
C PHE A 70 4.22 -11.38 -9.78
N LEU A 71 3.37 -10.46 -9.37
CA LEU A 71 1.93 -10.70 -9.21
C LEU A 71 1.25 -11.08 -10.54
N ARG A 72 1.69 -10.47 -11.65
CA ARG A 72 1.17 -10.82 -12.98
C ARG A 72 1.61 -12.21 -13.42
N ALA A 73 2.85 -12.61 -13.13
CA ALA A 73 3.35 -13.95 -13.40
C ALA A 73 2.56 -14.97 -12.58
N LEU A 74 2.41 -14.73 -11.28
CA LEU A 74 1.62 -15.56 -10.36
C LEU A 74 0.18 -15.78 -10.85
N LEU A 75 -0.52 -14.72 -11.24
CA LEU A 75 -1.89 -14.77 -11.77
C LEU A 75 -1.98 -15.39 -13.17
N SER A 76 -0.87 -15.82 -13.74
CA SER A 76 -0.82 -16.54 -15.03
C SER A 76 -0.38 -17.99 -14.85
N GLU A 77 0.02 -18.37 -13.63
CA GLU A 77 0.48 -19.71 -13.31
C GLU A 77 -0.70 -20.69 -13.29
N PRO A 78 -0.64 -21.81 -14.05
CA PRO A 78 -1.73 -22.77 -14.12
C PRO A 78 -2.12 -23.37 -12.77
N ASP A 79 -1.15 -23.73 -11.93
CA ASP A 79 -1.39 -24.35 -10.63
C ASP A 79 -2.04 -23.34 -9.66
N PHE A 80 -1.65 -22.06 -9.75
CA PHE A 80 -2.33 -20.99 -9.03
C PHE A 80 -3.80 -20.87 -9.46
N LEU A 81 -4.08 -20.92 -10.76
CA LEU A 81 -5.42 -20.79 -11.29
C LEU A 81 -6.28 -22.04 -11.02
N ALA A 82 -5.65 -23.20 -10.88
CA ALA A 82 -6.31 -24.44 -10.46
C ALA A 82 -6.63 -24.46 -8.95
N GLY A 83 -6.03 -23.56 -8.17
CA GLY A 83 -6.19 -23.53 -6.72
C GLY A 83 -5.32 -24.55 -5.99
N GLU A 84 -4.35 -25.15 -6.65
CA GLU A 84 -3.41 -26.11 -6.09
C GLU A 84 -2.27 -25.39 -5.37
N LEU A 85 -2.63 -24.72 -4.25
CA LEU A 85 -1.71 -23.86 -3.50
C LEU A 85 -1.33 -24.50 -2.17
N THR A 86 -0.03 -24.64 -1.98
CA THR A 86 0.58 -25.04 -0.71
C THR A 86 1.41 -23.89 -0.13
N THR A 87 1.82 -24.00 1.11
CA THR A 87 2.76 -23.04 1.73
C THR A 87 4.14 -23.07 1.06
N ALA A 88 4.49 -24.16 0.36
CA ALA A 88 5.73 -24.31 -0.38
C ALA A 88 5.64 -23.84 -1.85
N PHE A 89 4.47 -23.38 -2.28
CA PHE A 89 4.21 -23.05 -3.69
C PHE A 89 5.27 -22.14 -4.33
N LEU A 90 5.72 -21.11 -3.62
CA LEU A 90 6.73 -20.19 -4.15
C LEU A 90 8.13 -20.82 -4.21
N ASP A 91 8.44 -21.71 -3.30
CA ASP A 91 9.73 -22.46 -3.29
C ASP A 91 9.77 -23.46 -4.44
N GLU A 92 8.63 -24.03 -4.81
CA GLU A 92 8.47 -24.94 -5.94
C GLU A 92 8.46 -24.20 -7.30
N HIS A 93 8.19 -22.88 -7.30
CA HIS A 93 8.15 -22.04 -8.51
C HIS A 93 9.16 -20.86 -8.45
N PRO A 94 10.46 -21.11 -8.36
CA PRO A 94 11.48 -20.07 -8.19
C PRO A 94 11.54 -19.08 -9.37
N SER A 95 11.06 -19.49 -10.55
CA SER A 95 10.94 -18.62 -11.73
C SER A 95 10.00 -17.43 -11.51
N LEU A 96 8.98 -17.59 -10.67
CA LEU A 96 8.04 -16.50 -10.33
C LEU A 96 8.75 -15.39 -9.55
N VAL A 97 9.60 -15.77 -8.61
CA VAL A 97 10.37 -14.83 -7.77
C VAL A 97 11.45 -14.12 -8.60
N SER A 98 11.99 -14.81 -9.61
CA SER A 98 13.00 -14.28 -10.53
C SER A 98 12.43 -13.39 -11.63
N ALA A 99 11.10 -13.24 -11.72
CA ALA A 99 10.43 -12.41 -12.72
C ALA A 99 10.79 -10.93 -12.50
N GLN A 100 11.86 -10.49 -13.16
CA GLN A 100 12.40 -9.14 -13.04
C GLN A 100 11.40 -8.09 -13.55
N PRO A 101 11.31 -6.91 -12.92
CA PRO A 101 10.56 -5.78 -13.46
C PRO A 101 11.16 -5.43 -14.83
N GLY A 102 10.40 -5.63 -15.89
CA GLY A 102 10.82 -5.21 -17.25
C GLY A 102 11.18 -6.31 -18.24
N ALA A 103 11.11 -7.59 -17.89
CA ALA A 103 11.40 -8.70 -18.82
C ALA A 103 10.48 -8.79 -20.06
N GLY A 104 9.50 -7.89 -20.20
CA GLY A 104 8.59 -7.84 -21.36
C GLY A 104 8.74 -6.59 -22.25
N LEU A 105 9.68 -5.74 -21.97
CA LEU A 105 9.91 -4.54 -22.77
C LEU A 105 11.17 -4.77 -23.63
N GLY A 106 11.01 -4.92 -24.94
CA GLY A 106 12.11 -5.13 -25.90
C GLY A 106 13.17 -4.02 -25.81
N SER A 107 14.28 -4.19 -26.54
CA SER A 107 15.48 -3.32 -26.50
C SER A 107 15.20 -1.81 -26.70
N ALA A 108 14.11 -1.46 -27.39
CA ALA A 108 13.63 -0.09 -27.50
C ALA A 108 13.20 0.50 -26.14
N SER A 109 12.71 -0.31 -25.21
CA SER A 109 12.37 0.14 -23.87
C SER A 109 13.58 0.41 -22.99
N GLY A 110 14.68 -0.31 -23.18
CA GLY A 110 15.94 -0.02 -22.48
C GLY A 110 16.45 1.39 -22.81
N LEU A 111 16.32 1.80 -24.07
CA LEU A 111 16.66 3.16 -24.50
C LEU A 111 15.70 4.21 -23.95
N LEU A 112 14.38 3.90 -23.96
CA LEU A 112 13.37 4.79 -23.41
C LEU A 112 13.46 4.90 -21.89
N VAL A 113 13.78 3.83 -21.18
CA VAL A 113 14.06 3.84 -19.74
C VAL A 113 15.28 4.71 -19.45
N ARG A 114 16.35 4.57 -20.23
CA ARG A 114 17.57 5.37 -20.05
C ARG A 114 17.36 6.84 -20.42
N LEU A 115 16.58 7.13 -21.47
CA LEU A 115 16.16 8.49 -21.80
C LEU A 115 15.24 9.07 -20.73
N ALA A 116 14.28 8.30 -20.24
CA ALA A 116 13.40 8.72 -19.16
C ALA A 116 14.18 8.94 -17.85
N GLU A 117 15.17 8.09 -17.56
CA GLU A 117 16.03 8.26 -16.39
C GLU A 117 16.85 9.55 -16.45
N VAL A 118 17.39 9.89 -17.63
CA VAL A 118 18.15 11.12 -17.84
C VAL A 118 17.22 12.35 -17.89
N THR A 119 16.02 12.21 -18.48
CA THR A 119 15.10 13.34 -18.67
C THR A 119 14.20 13.58 -17.47
N VAL A 120 13.83 12.52 -16.73
CA VAL A 120 12.89 12.58 -15.61
C VAL A 120 13.60 12.64 -14.26
N ASN A 121 14.69 11.89 -14.09
CA ASN A 121 15.43 11.86 -12.83
C ASN A 121 16.43 13.01 -12.69
N ARG A 122 16.73 13.74 -13.78
CA ARG A 122 17.64 14.91 -13.76
C ARG A 122 17.18 16.09 -14.63
N PRO A 123 15.88 16.46 -14.66
CA PRO A 123 15.43 17.52 -15.55
C PRO A 123 15.93 18.91 -15.15
N ASN A 124 16.23 19.17 -13.87
CA ASN A 124 16.57 20.50 -13.35
C ASN A 124 17.50 20.48 -12.12
N GLY A 125 18.43 19.52 -12.02
CA GLY A 125 19.30 19.43 -10.84
C GLY A 125 18.65 18.73 -9.66
N GLU A 126 19.16 18.92 -8.46
CA GLU A 126 18.71 18.23 -7.25
C GLU A 126 17.22 18.45 -6.97
N ALA A 127 16.51 17.36 -6.64
CA ALA A 127 15.11 17.40 -6.28
C ALA A 127 14.86 18.41 -5.14
N ARG A 128 14.01 19.39 -5.38
CA ARG A 128 13.53 20.27 -4.31
C ARG A 128 12.68 19.42 -3.37
N THR A 129 13.21 19.11 -2.21
CA THR A 129 12.45 18.58 -1.07
C THR A 129 11.57 19.71 -0.52
N THR A 130 10.46 19.97 -1.17
CA THR A 130 9.38 20.69 -0.51
C THR A 130 8.64 19.66 0.33
N VAL A 131 9.02 19.54 1.59
CA VAL A 131 8.19 18.88 2.60
C VAL A 131 6.89 19.69 2.64
N ARG A 132 5.80 19.12 2.15
CA ARG A 132 4.46 19.68 2.39
C ARG A 132 4.18 19.52 3.87
N ASP A 133 3.91 20.62 4.54
CA ASP A 133 3.46 20.62 5.93
C ASP A 133 2.14 19.83 5.99
N PRO A 134 2.10 18.69 6.69
CA PRO A 134 0.87 17.91 6.82
C PRO A 134 -0.25 18.68 7.55
N GLY A 135 0.09 19.73 8.31
CA GLY A 135 -0.88 20.59 8.97
C GLY A 135 -1.85 21.30 8.01
N VAL A 136 -1.44 21.50 6.74
CA VAL A 136 -2.30 22.13 5.70
C VAL A 136 -3.47 21.22 5.25
N LEU A 137 -3.44 19.93 5.60
CA LEU A 137 -4.47 18.96 5.22
C LEU A 137 -5.52 18.73 6.32
N LEU A 138 -5.32 19.31 7.49
CA LEU A 138 -6.29 19.22 8.58
C LEU A 138 -7.29 20.37 8.45
N PRO A 139 -8.61 20.12 8.57
CA PRO A 139 -9.60 21.18 8.65
C PRO A 139 -9.30 22.09 9.83
N ASP A 140 -9.31 23.41 9.61
CA ASP A 140 -9.10 24.43 10.65
C ASP A 140 -10.17 24.43 11.77
N ASP A 141 -11.24 23.67 11.56
CA ASP A 141 -12.42 23.59 12.44
C ASP A 141 -12.45 22.32 13.31
N ALA A 142 -11.33 21.61 13.47
CA ALA A 142 -11.21 20.57 14.48
C ALA A 142 -11.38 21.22 15.85
N ALA A 143 -12.62 21.31 16.34
CA ALA A 143 -12.93 21.85 17.66
C ALA A 143 -12.09 21.13 18.71
N PRO A 144 -11.37 21.84 19.58
CA PRO A 144 -10.62 21.21 20.65
C PRO A 144 -11.58 20.37 21.49
N LEU A 145 -11.21 19.13 21.79
CA LEU A 145 -11.98 18.28 22.69
C LEU A 145 -12.11 19.01 24.04
N THR A 146 -13.28 19.58 24.30
CA THR A 146 -13.53 20.53 25.39
C THR A 146 -13.76 19.85 26.74
N THR A 147 -13.69 18.53 26.81
CA THR A 147 -13.87 17.83 28.09
C THR A 147 -12.66 16.92 28.34
N PRO A 148 -11.92 17.14 29.45
CA PRO A 148 -10.87 16.23 29.85
C PRO A 148 -11.50 14.92 30.35
N VAL A 149 -11.81 14.01 29.45
CA VAL A 149 -12.16 12.65 29.81
C VAL A 149 -10.85 11.94 30.16
N ALA A 150 -10.81 11.29 31.31
CA ALA A 150 -9.66 10.48 31.69
C ALA A 150 -9.37 9.47 30.55
N THR A 151 -8.14 9.41 30.11
CA THR A 151 -7.74 8.45 29.07
C THR A 151 -7.63 7.05 29.68
N ALA A 152 -7.87 6.01 28.91
CA ALA A 152 -7.69 4.62 29.32
C ALA A 152 -6.30 4.39 29.96
N ARG A 153 -5.26 5.04 29.46
CA ARG A 153 -3.92 5.00 30.02
C ARG A 153 -3.84 5.59 31.42
N GLN A 154 -4.44 6.75 31.66
CA GLN A 154 -4.48 7.36 32.99
C GLN A 154 -5.21 6.49 34.00
N VAL A 155 -6.32 5.86 33.61
CA VAL A 155 -7.06 4.91 34.48
C VAL A 155 -6.21 3.69 34.79
N LEU A 156 -5.53 3.13 33.79
CA LEU A 156 -4.64 1.97 33.97
C LEU A 156 -3.47 2.30 34.92
N GLU A 157 -2.80 3.42 34.71
CA GLU A 157 -1.65 3.84 35.53
C GLU A 157 -2.05 4.19 36.96
N ALA A 158 -3.23 4.79 37.17
CA ALA A 158 -3.69 5.20 38.48
C ALA A 158 -4.34 4.08 39.31
N SER A 159 -5.04 3.17 38.65
CA SER A 159 -5.97 2.25 39.32
C SER A 159 -5.83 0.78 38.92
N GLY A 160 -4.94 0.47 37.98
CA GLY A 160 -4.62 -0.87 37.53
C GLY A 160 -5.61 -1.48 36.53
N PRO A 161 -5.35 -2.73 36.08
CA PRO A 161 -6.07 -3.35 34.96
C PRO A 161 -7.53 -3.69 35.26
N GLU A 162 -7.86 -4.06 36.50
CA GLU A 162 -9.24 -4.38 36.89
C GLU A 162 -10.15 -3.14 36.87
N ALA A 163 -9.62 -2.01 37.35
CA ALA A 163 -10.33 -0.73 37.31
C ALA A 163 -10.52 -0.24 35.88
N LEU A 164 -9.52 -0.44 35.00
CA LEU A 164 -9.64 -0.13 33.57
C LEU A 164 -10.72 -1.00 32.93
N ALA A 165 -10.77 -2.29 33.21
CA ALA A 165 -11.78 -3.19 32.64
C ALA A 165 -13.21 -2.81 33.07
N THR A 166 -13.38 -2.35 34.31
CA THR A 166 -14.66 -1.86 34.83
C THR A 166 -15.01 -0.53 34.15
N TRP A 167 -14.07 0.40 34.09
CA TRP A 167 -14.24 1.70 33.45
C TRP A 167 -14.65 1.56 31.97
N LEU A 168 -14.02 0.62 31.23
CA LEU A 168 -14.37 0.36 29.82
C LEU A 168 -15.78 -0.23 29.65
N ARG A 169 -16.23 -1.06 30.59
CA ARG A 169 -17.60 -1.62 30.58
C ARG A 169 -18.66 -0.58 30.88
N ASP A 170 -18.34 0.38 31.72
CA ASP A 170 -19.25 1.43 32.16
C ASP A 170 -19.27 2.64 31.19
N LEU A 171 -18.40 2.65 30.17
CA LEU A 171 -18.45 3.63 29.10
C LEU A 171 -19.78 3.52 28.34
N GLY A 172 -20.63 4.55 28.46
CA GLY A 172 -21.90 4.62 27.73
C GLY A 172 -21.74 4.70 26.21
N PRO A 173 -20.84 5.54 25.66
CA PRO A 173 -20.57 5.58 24.22
C PRO A 173 -19.66 4.45 23.77
N VAL A 174 -19.78 4.07 22.51
CA VAL A 174 -18.88 3.09 21.89
C VAL A 174 -17.45 3.64 21.90
N ALA A 175 -16.52 2.89 22.48
CA ALA A 175 -15.10 3.22 22.45
C ALA A 175 -14.50 2.85 21.09
N ILE A 176 -13.82 3.79 20.46
CA ILE A 176 -13.07 3.58 19.21
C ILE A 176 -11.59 3.60 19.54
N THR A 177 -10.87 2.55 19.14
CA THR A 177 -9.42 2.49 19.24
C THR A 177 -8.83 2.74 17.86
N ASP A 178 -8.09 3.83 17.71
CA ASP A 178 -7.29 4.09 16.51
C ASP A 178 -5.91 3.43 16.68
N THR A 179 -5.61 2.48 15.82
CA THR A 179 -4.34 1.74 15.80
C THR A 179 -3.38 2.21 14.70
N THR A 180 -3.74 3.23 13.94
CA THR A 180 -2.98 3.70 12.77
C THR A 180 -1.52 3.97 13.11
N LEU A 181 -1.25 4.72 14.16
CA LEU A 181 0.13 5.04 14.56
C LEU A 181 0.88 3.83 15.10
N ARG A 182 0.20 2.90 15.77
CA ARG A 182 0.81 1.65 16.25
C ARG A 182 1.23 0.79 15.06
N ASP A 183 0.35 0.61 14.09
CA ASP A 183 0.61 -0.24 12.93
C ASP A 183 1.68 0.38 12.02
N ALA A 184 1.70 1.70 11.88
CA ALA A 184 2.76 2.42 11.18
C ALA A 184 4.15 2.28 11.87
N HIS A 185 4.19 2.06 13.19
CA HIS A 185 5.44 1.88 13.92
C HIS A 185 5.95 0.43 13.91
N GLN A 186 5.06 -0.54 13.67
CA GLN A 186 5.40 -1.97 13.62
C GLN A 186 5.79 -2.44 12.22
N SER A 187 5.62 -1.60 11.20
CA SER A 187 5.95 -1.86 9.78
C SER A 187 7.39 -1.35 9.44
#